data_975a9c7c2dbfbb461041bc5aaeae88e9
#
_entry.id   975a9c7c2dbfbb461041bc5aaeae88e9
#
_cell.length_a   1.000
_cell.length_b   1.000
_cell.length_c   1.000
_cell.angle_alpha   90.00
_cell.angle_beta   90.00
_cell.angle_gamma   90.00
#
_symmetry.space_group_name_H-M   'P 1'
#
loop_
_entity.id
_entity.type
_entity.pdbx_description
1 polymer ?
#
loop_
_entity_poly.entity_id
_entity_poly.type
_entity_poly.pdbx_seq_one_letter_code
_entity_poly.pdbx_strand_id
1 'polypeptide(L)'
;MAMIIVLGAMKGGVGKSVSTYNLAYSLKKLGKTVLVVDFDSSANITRCVVEDIQTVEISIGDLMMNQMDEEEQPNSAEYIINRKGVDFIPSSKVLSAVDAKLRLEMGAEKILACILEPFREDYDYILIDTCPPLPRIEDLPL
;
A
#
# COMPACT_ATOMS: atom_id res chain seq x y z
N MET A 1 9.76 -2.74 15.71
CA MET A 1 9.52 -3.21 14.31
C MET A 1 8.02 -3.24 14.03
N ALA A 2 7.62 -2.70 12.90
CA ALA A 2 6.21 -2.60 12.55
C ALA A 2 5.56 -3.98 12.40
N MET A 3 4.31 -4.10 12.90
CA MET A 3 3.46 -5.23 12.58
C MET A 3 2.81 -4.97 11.22
N ILE A 4 2.97 -5.90 10.28
CA ILE A 4 2.38 -5.79 8.95
C ILE A 4 1.08 -6.60 8.93
N ILE A 5 -0.02 -5.93 8.61
CA ILE A 5 -1.34 -6.55 8.51
C ILE A 5 -1.83 -6.38 7.08
N VAL A 6 -2.13 -7.51 6.44
CA VAL A 6 -2.66 -7.53 5.07
C VAL A 6 -4.17 -7.75 5.15
N LEU A 7 -4.92 -6.84 4.54
CA LEU A 7 -6.38 -6.93 4.48
C LEU A 7 -6.77 -7.26 3.04
N GLY A 8 -7.31 -8.46 2.85
CA GLY A 8 -7.80 -8.91 1.57
C GLY A 8 -9.23 -9.41 1.70
N ALA A 9 -10.03 -9.24 0.65
CA ALA A 9 -11.35 -9.84 0.58
C ALA A 9 -11.40 -10.80 -0.59
N MET A 10 -11.99 -11.97 -0.38
CA MET A 10 -12.15 -12.97 -1.42
C MET A 10 -13.14 -12.53 -2.50
N LYS A 11 -14.00 -11.56 -2.18
CA LYS A 11 -14.91 -10.91 -3.12
C LYS A 11 -14.68 -9.42 -3.04
N GLY A 12 -14.44 -8.78 -4.18
CA GLY A 12 -14.31 -7.34 -4.24
C GLY A 12 -15.54 -6.70 -3.60
N GLY A 13 -15.36 -6.16 -2.40
CA GLY A 13 -16.43 -5.53 -1.67
C GLY A 13 -15.99 -4.21 -1.09
N VAL A 14 -16.91 -3.27 -1.04
CA VAL A 14 -16.70 -1.93 -0.51
C VAL A 14 -16.29 -1.96 0.96
N GLY A 15 -16.68 -3.02 1.69
CA GLY A 15 -16.43 -3.12 3.13
C GLY A 15 -14.97 -3.28 3.51
N LYS A 16 -14.14 -3.86 2.65
CA LYS A 16 -12.72 -4.08 2.94
C LYS A 16 -11.96 -2.77 3.13
N SER A 17 -12.07 -1.86 2.16
CA SER A 17 -11.35 -0.57 2.22
C SER A 17 -11.83 0.30 3.35
N VAL A 18 -13.14 0.29 3.64
CA VAL A 18 -13.72 0.99 4.80
C VAL A 18 -13.15 0.40 6.10
N SER A 19 -13.06 -0.93 6.19
CA SER A 19 -12.51 -1.59 7.37
C SER A 19 -11.03 -1.23 7.58
N THR A 20 -10.24 -1.21 6.51
CA THR A 20 -8.83 -0.82 6.57
C THR A 20 -8.68 0.62 7.06
N TYR A 21 -9.45 1.53 6.50
CA TYR A 21 -9.46 2.94 6.87
C TYR A 21 -9.83 3.12 8.35
N ASN A 22 -10.90 2.46 8.78
CA ASN A 22 -11.36 2.52 10.17
C ASN A 22 -10.34 1.93 11.15
N LEU A 23 -9.71 0.80 10.79
CA LEU A 23 -8.67 0.19 11.61
C LEU A 23 -7.49 1.15 11.78
N ALA A 24 -7.05 1.80 10.70
CA ALA A 24 -5.95 2.75 10.75
C ALA A 24 -6.21 3.87 11.78
N TYR A 25 -7.39 4.46 11.74
CA TYR A 25 -7.72 5.53 12.67
C TYR A 25 -7.99 5.04 14.09
N SER A 26 -8.49 3.83 14.24
CA SER A 26 -8.63 3.22 15.57
C SER A 26 -7.26 3.02 16.23
N LEU A 27 -6.27 2.54 15.47
CA LEU A 27 -4.90 2.39 15.95
C LEU A 27 -4.28 3.75 16.27
N LYS A 28 -4.53 4.75 15.44
CA LYS A 28 -4.08 6.12 15.68
C LYS A 28 -4.62 6.65 17.01
N LYS A 29 -5.89 6.42 17.30
CA LYS A 29 -6.49 6.82 18.58
C LYS A 29 -5.83 6.15 19.78
N LEU A 30 -5.28 4.96 19.60
CA LEU A 30 -4.53 4.24 20.63
C LEU A 30 -3.08 4.72 20.75
N GLY A 31 -2.71 5.78 20.05
CA GLY A 31 -1.36 6.35 20.11
C GLY A 31 -0.34 5.64 19.24
N LYS A 32 -0.80 4.80 18.30
CA LYS A 32 0.10 4.08 17.40
C LYS A 32 0.40 4.88 16.13
N THR A 33 1.59 4.70 15.58
CA THR A 33 1.96 5.25 14.28
C THR A 33 1.60 4.25 13.19
N VAL A 34 0.88 4.70 12.17
CA VAL A 34 0.28 3.82 11.16
C VAL A 34 0.62 4.31 9.76
N LEU A 35 1.10 3.37 8.93
CA LEU A 35 1.24 3.56 7.50
C LEU A 35 0.22 2.63 6.81
N VAL A 36 -0.57 3.18 5.90
CA VAL A 36 -1.51 2.41 5.08
C VAL A 36 -0.99 2.39 3.65
N VAL A 37 -0.88 1.20 3.07
CA VAL A 37 -0.50 1.02 1.68
C VAL A 37 -1.75 0.60 0.91
N ASP A 38 -2.17 1.42 -0.04
CA ASP A 38 -3.28 1.07 -0.93
C ASP A 38 -2.73 0.23 -2.08
N PHE A 39 -2.84 -1.09 -1.95
CA PHE A 39 -2.36 -2.04 -2.94
C PHE A 39 -3.53 -2.63 -3.76
N ASP A 40 -4.44 -1.75 -4.18
CA ASP A 40 -5.61 -2.09 -4.98
C ASP A 40 -5.70 -1.09 -6.14
N SER A 41 -5.73 -1.60 -7.37
CA SER A 41 -5.79 -0.75 -8.56
C SER A 41 -7.08 0.08 -8.65
N SER A 42 -8.14 -0.30 -7.94
CA SER A 42 -9.35 0.52 -7.85
C SER A 42 -9.14 1.77 -6.99
N ALA A 43 -8.09 1.79 -6.19
CA ALA A 43 -7.67 2.95 -5.39
C ALA A 43 -8.76 3.49 -4.45
N ASN A 44 -9.55 2.61 -3.86
CA ASN A 44 -10.66 3.03 -3.00
C ASN A 44 -10.20 3.81 -1.76
N ILE A 45 -9.12 3.37 -1.11
CA ILE A 45 -8.56 4.10 0.02
C ILE A 45 -7.97 5.44 -0.44
N THR A 46 -7.24 5.43 -1.55
CA THR A 46 -6.65 6.65 -2.10
C THR A 46 -7.71 7.70 -2.34
N ARG A 47 -8.88 7.32 -2.86
CA ARG A 47 -10.00 8.22 -3.08
C ARG A 47 -10.58 8.80 -1.80
N CYS A 48 -10.36 8.15 -0.68
CA CYS A 48 -10.78 8.66 0.62
C CYS A 48 -9.82 9.73 1.17
N VAL A 49 -8.56 9.73 0.74
CA VAL A 49 -7.53 10.62 1.29
C VAL A 49 -7.12 11.75 0.35
N VAL A 50 -7.43 11.65 -0.94
CA VAL A 50 -7.18 12.73 -1.91
C VAL A 50 -8.50 13.14 -2.57
N GLU A 51 -8.63 14.42 -2.87
CA GLU A 51 -9.84 14.92 -3.53
C GLU A 51 -9.92 14.46 -4.99
N ASP A 52 -8.79 14.43 -5.67
CA ASP A 52 -8.69 14.01 -7.07
C ASP A 52 -7.54 13.05 -7.22
N ILE A 53 -7.85 11.80 -7.59
CA ILE A 53 -6.85 10.76 -7.78
C ILE A 53 -5.84 11.11 -8.89
N GLN A 54 -6.21 11.97 -9.83
CA GLN A 54 -5.31 12.39 -10.89
C GLN A 54 -4.16 13.26 -10.37
N THR A 55 -4.27 13.80 -9.16
CA THR A 55 -3.19 14.55 -8.51
C THR A 55 -2.10 13.66 -7.95
N VAL A 56 -2.33 12.35 -7.89
CA VAL A 56 -1.33 11.40 -7.41
C VAL A 56 -0.24 11.25 -8.49
N GLU A 57 0.94 11.77 -8.21
CA GLU A 57 2.06 11.71 -9.15
C GLU A 57 2.86 10.42 -9.00
N ILE A 58 3.08 10.00 -7.77
CA ILE A 58 3.84 8.78 -7.45
C ILE A 58 2.95 7.87 -6.59
N SER A 59 2.76 6.64 -7.05
CA SER A 59 1.94 5.65 -6.38
C SER A 59 2.75 4.39 -6.05
N ILE A 60 2.12 3.47 -5.32
CA ILE A 60 2.76 2.18 -5.01
C ILE A 60 3.14 1.44 -6.30
N GLY A 61 2.36 1.58 -7.37
CA GLY A 61 2.68 0.99 -8.67
C GLY A 61 4.02 1.50 -9.22
N ASP A 62 4.28 2.79 -9.10
CA ASP A 62 5.55 3.38 -9.53
C ASP A 62 6.72 2.84 -8.70
N LEU A 63 6.54 2.71 -7.39
CA LEU A 63 7.58 2.16 -6.51
C LEU A 63 7.87 0.69 -6.86
N MET A 64 6.84 -0.08 -7.19
CA MET A 64 6.98 -1.47 -7.62
C MET A 64 7.77 -1.56 -8.93
N MET A 65 7.45 -0.70 -9.90
CA MET A 65 8.17 -0.65 -11.18
C MET A 65 9.64 -0.30 -10.99
N ASN A 66 9.92 0.72 -10.19
CA ASN A 66 11.30 1.13 -9.90
C ASN A 66 12.08 -0.02 -9.24
N GLN A 67 11.46 -0.73 -8.31
CA GLN A 67 12.12 -1.85 -7.63
C GLN A 67 12.41 -3.00 -8.61
N MET A 68 11.47 -3.31 -9.50
CA MET A 68 11.65 -4.34 -10.51
C MET A 68 12.74 -4.00 -11.53
N ASP A 69 12.84 -2.72 -11.89
CA ASP A 69 13.80 -2.24 -12.88
C ASP A 69 15.13 -1.82 -12.25
N GLU A 70 15.30 -2.07 -10.95
CA GLU A 70 16.49 -1.72 -10.18
C GLU A 70 16.85 -0.24 -10.28
N GLU A 71 15.81 0.59 -10.36
CA GLU A 71 15.95 2.04 -10.36
C GLU A 71 15.87 2.62 -8.96
N GLU A 72 16.42 3.81 -8.79
CA GLU A 72 16.40 4.51 -7.52
C GLU A 72 14.99 4.92 -7.14
N GLN A 73 14.62 4.72 -5.87
CA GLN A 73 13.32 5.13 -5.37
C GLN A 73 13.30 6.62 -5.04
N PRO A 74 12.17 7.30 -5.27
CA PRO A 74 12.02 8.69 -4.84
C PRO A 74 12.02 8.80 -3.32
N ASN A 75 12.25 10.02 -2.82
CA ASN A 75 12.17 10.29 -1.40
C ASN A 75 10.72 10.07 -0.92
N SER A 76 10.55 9.45 0.24
CA SER A 76 9.22 9.13 0.78
C SER A 76 8.33 10.37 0.95
N ALA A 77 8.90 11.53 1.21
CA ALA A 77 8.16 12.78 1.32
C ALA A 77 7.44 13.16 0.01
N GLU A 78 7.88 12.62 -1.12
CA GLU A 78 7.28 12.92 -2.42
C GLU A 78 5.99 12.14 -2.68
N TYR A 79 5.75 11.04 -1.97
CA TYR A 79 4.59 10.19 -2.23
C TYR A 79 3.75 9.82 -1.01
N ILE A 80 4.28 9.94 0.20
CA ILE A 80 3.49 9.67 1.41
C ILE A 80 2.52 10.83 1.65
N ILE A 81 1.24 10.49 1.80
CA ILE A 81 0.17 11.43 2.08
C ILE A 81 -0.21 11.29 3.54
N ASN A 82 -0.08 12.36 4.32
CA ASN A 82 -0.57 12.37 5.70
C ASN A 82 -1.99 12.93 5.72
N ARG A 83 -2.91 12.18 6.31
CA ARG A 83 -4.28 12.62 6.50
C ARG A 83 -4.66 12.41 7.96
N LYS A 84 -4.82 13.51 8.68
CA LYS A 84 -5.22 13.50 10.10
C LYS A 84 -4.36 12.57 10.97
N GLY A 85 -3.05 12.55 10.70
CA GLY A 85 -2.08 11.80 11.49
C GLY A 85 -1.85 10.35 11.08
N VAL A 86 -2.46 9.90 10.02
CA VAL A 86 -2.19 8.59 9.41
C VAL A 86 -1.50 8.81 8.07
N ASP A 87 -0.44 8.05 7.81
CA ASP A 87 0.30 8.13 6.56
C ASP A 87 -0.20 7.10 5.56
N PHE A 88 -0.27 7.50 4.29
CA PHE A 88 -0.76 6.65 3.20
C PHE A 88 0.22 6.65 2.04
N ILE A 89 0.49 5.45 1.49
CA ILE A 89 1.10 5.31 0.17
C ILE A 89 -0.04 5.07 -0.81
N PRO A 90 -0.26 5.98 -1.78
CA PRO A 90 -1.42 5.91 -2.65
C PRO A 90 -1.30 4.86 -3.74
N SER A 91 -2.44 4.45 -4.26
CA SER A 91 -2.55 3.64 -5.47
C SER A 91 -2.86 4.51 -6.69
N SER A 92 -2.73 3.92 -7.87
CA SER A 92 -3.15 4.52 -9.14
C SER A 92 -3.35 3.43 -10.18
N LYS A 93 -3.72 3.84 -11.39
CA LYS A 93 -3.86 2.91 -12.52
C LYS A 93 -2.57 2.21 -12.91
N VAL A 94 -1.42 2.76 -12.54
CA VAL A 94 -0.10 2.14 -12.79
C VAL A 94 -0.03 0.75 -12.17
N LEU A 95 -0.71 0.53 -11.04
CA LEU A 95 -0.71 -0.77 -10.37
C LEU A 95 -1.30 -1.88 -11.25
N SER A 96 -2.28 -1.58 -12.11
CA SER A 96 -2.82 -2.57 -13.05
C SER A 96 -1.78 -3.05 -14.06
N ALA A 97 -0.95 -2.15 -14.56
CA ALA A 97 0.14 -2.51 -15.47
C ALA A 97 1.22 -3.32 -14.77
N VAL A 98 1.52 -2.97 -13.53
CA VAL A 98 2.46 -3.71 -12.67
C VAL A 98 1.94 -5.12 -12.39
N ASP A 99 0.66 -5.25 -12.09
CA ASP A 99 0.02 -6.54 -11.82
C ASP A 99 0.17 -7.50 -13.01
N ALA A 100 -0.05 -7.01 -14.23
CA ALA A 100 0.15 -7.81 -15.43
C ALA A 100 1.61 -8.29 -15.56
N LYS A 101 2.57 -7.42 -15.25
CA LYS A 101 4.00 -7.78 -15.29
C LYS A 101 4.36 -8.77 -14.18
N LEU A 102 3.80 -8.60 -12.98
CA LEU A 102 4.06 -9.46 -11.84
C LEU A 102 3.52 -10.88 -12.02
N ARG A 103 2.47 -11.06 -12.82
CA ARG A 103 1.94 -12.39 -13.14
C ARG A 103 2.91 -13.21 -13.97
N LEU A 104 3.75 -12.53 -14.75
CA LEU A 104 4.79 -13.16 -15.56
C LEU A 104 6.07 -13.38 -14.77
N GLU A 105 6.31 -12.58 -13.74
CA GLU A 105 7.49 -12.65 -12.87
C GLU A 105 7.04 -13.02 -11.46
N MET A 106 7.54 -14.12 -10.92
CA MET A 106 7.21 -14.54 -9.56
C MET A 106 7.94 -13.66 -8.54
N GLY A 107 7.26 -13.23 -7.48
CA GLY A 107 7.92 -12.53 -6.38
C GLY A 107 7.39 -11.15 -6.03
N ALA A 108 6.12 -10.85 -6.34
CA ALA A 108 5.48 -9.59 -5.96
C ALA A 108 5.63 -9.28 -4.47
N GLU A 109 5.48 -10.30 -3.64
CA GLU A 109 5.61 -10.19 -2.19
C GLU A 109 7.01 -9.75 -1.77
N LYS A 110 8.05 -10.23 -2.47
CA LYS A 110 9.43 -9.84 -2.17
C LYS A 110 9.70 -8.40 -2.58
N ILE A 111 9.15 -7.99 -3.71
CA ILE A 111 9.31 -6.62 -4.21
C ILE A 111 8.65 -5.63 -3.24
N LEU A 112 7.42 -5.93 -2.82
CA LEU A 112 6.73 -5.09 -1.86
C LEU A 112 7.45 -5.06 -0.50
N ALA A 113 7.96 -6.20 -0.04
CA ALA A 113 8.74 -6.28 1.19
C ALA A 113 9.98 -5.38 1.13
N CYS A 114 10.70 -5.37 0.01
CA CYS A 114 11.86 -4.48 -0.18
C CYS A 114 11.47 -3.01 -0.10
N ILE A 115 10.34 -2.64 -0.69
CA ILE A 115 9.85 -1.26 -0.65
C ILE A 115 9.51 -0.85 0.78
N LEU A 116 8.90 -1.75 1.56
CA LEU A 116 8.43 -1.45 2.90
C LEU A 116 9.53 -1.57 3.98
N GLU A 117 10.64 -2.20 3.67
CA GLU A 117 11.72 -2.41 4.65
C GLU A 117 12.17 -1.12 5.35
N PRO A 118 12.40 0.01 4.64
CA PRO A 118 12.80 1.24 5.32
C PRO A 118 11.78 1.80 6.30
N PHE A 119 10.50 1.43 6.15
CA PHE A 119 9.43 1.94 7.00
C PHE A 119 9.18 1.12 8.25
N ARG A 120 9.78 -0.07 8.37
CA ARG A 120 9.48 -1.01 9.45
C ARG A 120 9.87 -0.51 10.83
N GLU A 121 10.87 0.36 10.91
CA GLU A 121 11.29 0.96 12.18
C GLU A 121 10.58 2.30 12.47
N ASP A 122 9.93 2.88 11.46
CA ASP A 122 9.30 4.19 11.57
C ASP A 122 7.83 4.12 12.03
N TYR A 123 7.20 2.95 11.89
CA TYR A 123 5.78 2.77 12.19
C TYR A 123 5.55 1.61 13.14
N ASP A 124 4.48 1.71 13.93
CA ASP A 124 4.02 0.59 14.77
C ASP A 124 3.25 -0.43 13.93
N TYR A 125 2.49 0.06 12.94
CA TYR A 125 1.67 -0.79 12.06
C TYR A 125 1.78 -0.34 10.63
N ILE A 126 1.88 -1.32 9.73
CA ILE A 126 1.76 -1.12 8.29
C ILE A 126 0.57 -1.95 7.81
N LEU A 127 -0.48 -1.29 7.34
CA LEU A 127 -1.68 -1.95 6.84
C LEU A 127 -1.64 -1.95 5.32
N ILE A 128 -1.83 -3.12 4.72
CA ILE A 128 -1.83 -3.28 3.26
C ILE A 128 -3.22 -3.67 2.82
N ASP A 129 -3.88 -2.80 2.06
CA ASP A 129 -5.20 -3.04 1.49
C ASP A 129 -5.02 -3.63 0.09
N THR A 130 -5.34 -4.91 -0.07
CA THR A 130 -5.14 -5.61 -1.33
C THR A 130 -6.46 -6.00 -1.99
N CYS A 131 -6.39 -6.19 -3.30
CA CYS A 131 -7.49 -6.70 -4.11
C CYS A 131 -7.20 -8.16 -4.50
N PRO A 132 -8.19 -9.07 -4.44
CA PRO A 132 -8.01 -10.37 -5.06
C PRO A 132 -7.87 -10.17 -6.59
N PRO A 133 -7.03 -10.91 -7.28
CA PRO A 133 -6.28 -12.09 -6.85
C PRO A 133 -4.77 -11.85 -6.87
N LEU A 134 -4.22 -10.92 -6.11
CA LEU A 134 -2.76 -10.84 -5.99
C LEU A 134 -2.31 -12.01 -5.12
N PRO A 135 -1.75 -13.07 -5.71
CA PRO A 135 -1.38 -14.23 -4.93
C PRO A 135 -0.22 -13.88 -3.99
N ARG A 136 -0.34 -14.30 -2.75
CA ARG A 136 0.74 -14.40 -1.78
C ARG A 136 1.28 -13.11 -1.18
N ILE A 137 0.54 -12.01 -1.25
CA ILE A 137 0.91 -10.83 -0.45
C ILE A 137 0.77 -11.16 1.05
N GLU A 138 -0.13 -12.09 1.37
CA GLU A 138 -0.29 -12.61 2.73
C GLU A 138 0.97 -13.27 3.27
N ASP A 139 1.84 -13.75 2.40
CA ASP A 139 3.08 -14.43 2.75
C ASP A 139 4.28 -13.47 2.85
N LEU A 140 4.04 -12.17 3.02
CA LEU A 140 5.12 -11.20 3.19
C LEU A 140 6.05 -11.65 4.31
N PRO A 141 7.37 -11.73 4.04
CA PRO A 141 8.32 -12.08 5.08
C PRO A 141 8.34 -11.00 6.16
N LEU A 142 7.93 -11.37 7.33
CA LEU A 142 7.90 -10.51 8.50
C LEU A 142 9.27 -10.45 9.16
#